data_6dde0933b1b95056d9e03ad855c85850
#
_entry.id   6dde0933b1b95056d9e03ad855c85850
#
_cell.length_a   1.000
_cell.length_b   1.000
_cell.length_c   1.000
_cell.angle_alpha   90.00
_cell.angle_beta   90.00
_cell.angle_gamma   90.00
#
_symmetry.space_group_name_H-M   'P 1'
#
loop_
_entity.id
_entity.type
_entity.pdbx_description
1 polymer ?
#
loop_
_entity_poly.entity_id
_entity_poly.type
_entity_poly.pdbx_seq_one_letter_code
_entity_poly.pdbx_strand_id
1 'polypeptide(L)'
;MINERNEAQRKEREKIVMEKVKEEEMIAQAQLEGVKEWVWDLLITEKKFRPEEIKIDPQFSLKLSDCEAMVGIDYVINLNSISFIVIKCSSSSIESWERYVKAFARVVQNYQIPYAMVTDGENAKIFDIISGSVIGISVHELFKRQEALDKIKDFIKIPFPPEKLEREKRIAYAFEGIKCPAVKQ
;
A
#
# COMPACT_ATOMS: atom_id res chain seq x y z
N MET A 1 -27.61 8.77 42.94
CA MET A 1 -28.53 7.81 42.27
C MET A 1 -28.77 8.10 40.78
N ILE A 2 -29.21 9.28 40.36
CA ILE A 2 -29.43 9.59 38.89
C ILE A 2 -28.11 9.63 38.11
N ASN A 3 -27.05 10.17 38.72
CA ASN A 3 -25.73 10.32 38.08
C ASN A 3 -25.03 8.96 37.88
N GLU A 4 -25.10 8.05 38.81
CA GLU A 4 -24.51 6.71 38.76
C GLU A 4 -25.18 5.81 37.71
N ARG A 5 -26.50 5.95 37.52
CA ARG A 5 -27.27 5.22 36.51
C ARG A 5 -26.92 5.68 35.09
N ASN A 6 -26.68 6.97 34.91
CA ASN A 6 -26.24 7.54 33.62
C ASN A 6 -24.80 7.12 33.29
N GLU A 7 -23.93 7.03 34.30
CA GLU A 7 -22.56 6.61 34.12
C GLU A 7 -22.43 5.12 33.79
N ALA A 8 -23.21 4.27 34.43
CA ALA A 8 -23.31 2.85 34.12
C ALA A 8 -23.82 2.61 32.66
N GLN A 9 -24.87 3.32 32.25
CA GLN A 9 -25.39 3.25 30.89
C GLN A 9 -24.40 3.75 29.84
N ARG A 10 -23.60 4.77 30.16
CA ARG A 10 -22.54 5.28 29.30
C ARG A 10 -21.44 4.24 29.10
N LYS A 11 -20.95 3.64 30.18
CA LYS A 11 -19.93 2.57 30.12
C LYS A 11 -20.40 1.36 29.31
N GLU A 12 -21.66 0.97 29.48
CA GLU A 12 -22.24 -0.13 28.71
C GLU A 12 -22.32 0.19 27.22
N ARG A 13 -22.73 1.40 26.85
CA ARG A 13 -22.72 1.85 25.45
C ARG A 13 -21.31 1.89 24.87
N GLU A 14 -20.33 2.42 25.62
CA GLU A 14 -18.94 2.46 25.20
C GLU A 14 -18.39 1.04 24.96
N LYS A 15 -18.74 0.08 25.82
CA LYS A 15 -18.35 -1.33 25.64
C LYS A 15 -18.93 -1.94 24.37
N ILE A 16 -20.24 -1.75 24.12
CA ILE A 16 -20.90 -2.25 22.92
C ILE A 16 -20.29 -1.64 21.63
N VAL A 17 -19.98 -0.34 21.66
CA VAL A 17 -19.33 0.34 20.55
C VAL A 17 -17.94 -0.24 20.30
N MET A 18 -17.15 -0.43 21.35
CA MET A 18 -15.80 -1.01 21.25
C MET A 18 -15.82 -2.45 20.71
N GLU A 19 -16.79 -3.27 21.12
CA GLU A 19 -16.95 -4.63 20.61
C GLU A 19 -17.28 -4.62 19.11
N LYS A 20 -18.20 -3.76 18.67
CA LYS A 20 -18.53 -3.61 17.24
C LYS A 20 -17.36 -3.12 16.41
N VAL A 21 -16.60 -2.13 16.89
CA VAL A 21 -15.41 -1.63 16.20
C VAL A 21 -14.38 -2.76 16.00
N LYS A 22 -14.14 -3.56 17.04
CA LYS A 22 -13.23 -4.71 16.93
C LYS A 22 -13.72 -5.75 15.92
N GLU A 23 -15.01 -6.03 15.91
CA GLU A 23 -15.60 -6.97 14.93
C GLU A 23 -15.43 -6.46 13.49
N GLU A 24 -15.70 -5.18 13.25
CA GLU A 24 -15.52 -4.54 11.94
C GLU A 24 -14.04 -4.54 11.51
N GLU A 25 -13.11 -4.27 12.43
CA GLU A 25 -11.67 -4.34 12.17
C GLU A 25 -11.23 -5.76 11.80
N MET A 26 -11.73 -6.78 12.49
CA MET A 26 -11.42 -8.18 12.17
C MET A 26 -11.95 -8.59 10.79
N ILE A 27 -13.15 -8.16 10.42
CA ILE A 27 -13.73 -8.42 9.11
C ILE A 27 -12.91 -7.72 8.03
N ALA A 28 -12.56 -6.45 8.20
CA ALA A 28 -11.75 -5.70 7.26
C ALA A 28 -10.35 -6.31 7.07
N GLN A 29 -9.73 -6.80 8.16
CA GLN A 29 -8.46 -7.49 8.10
C GLN A 29 -8.56 -8.80 7.33
N ALA A 30 -9.58 -9.62 7.59
CA ALA A 30 -9.79 -10.87 6.87
C ALA A 30 -10.04 -10.65 5.37
N GLN A 31 -10.79 -9.61 5.01
CA GLN A 31 -10.99 -9.21 3.63
C GLN A 31 -9.68 -8.78 2.96
N LEU A 32 -8.86 -7.97 3.64
CA LEU A 32 -7.56 -7.54 3.13
C LEU A 32 -6.63 -8.73 2.87
N GLU A 33 -6.56 -9.69 3.81
CA GLU A 33 -5.75 -10.89 3.61
C GLU A 33 -6.24 -11.71 2.41
N GLY A 34 -7.56 -11.84 2.22
CA GLY A 34 -8.13 -12.48 1.04
C GLY A 34 -7.74 -11.80 -0.27
N VAL A 35 -7.74 -10.45 -0.31
CA VAL A 35 -7.26 -9.67 -1.47
C VAL A 35 -5.76 -9.93 -1.71
N LYS A 36 -4.95 -9.94 -0.66
CA LYS A 36 -3.51 -10.21 -0.77
C LYS A 36 -3.23 -11.61 -1.32
N GLU A 37 -3.87 -12.63 -0.79
CA GLU A 37 -3.73 -14.01 -1.28
C GLU A 37 -4.11 -14.11 -2.76
N TRP A 38 -5.22 -13.52 -3.14
CA TRP A 38 -5.67 -13.49 -4.53
C TRP A 38 -4.67 -12.77 -5.46
N VAL A 39 -4.12 -11.63 -5.03
CA VAL A 39 -3.09 -10.90 -5.79
C VAL A 39 -1.82 -11.74 -5.92
N TRP A 40 -1.40 -12.42 -4.86
CA TRP A 40 -0.27 -13.35 -4.91
C TRP A 40 -0.47 -14.42 -5.98
N ASP A 41 -1.62 -15.10 -5.96
CA ASP A 41 -1.94 -16.14 -6.92
C ASP A 41 -1.95 -15.60 -8.36
N LEU A 42 -2.51 -14.42 -8.58
CA LEU A 42 -2.49 -13.75 -9.88
C LEU A 42 -1.05 -13.48 -10.35
N LEU A 43 -0.19 -12.95 -9.47
CA LEU A 43 1.20 -12.65 -9.80
C LEU A 43 1.97 -13.91 -10.23
N ILE A 44 1.77 -15.02 -9.54
CA ILE A 44 2.45 -16.29 -9.82
C ILE A 44 1.82 -17.02 -11.02
N THR A 45 0.49 -17.18 -11.01
CA THR A 45 -0.18 -18.06 -11.97
C THR A 45 -0.47 -17.40 -13.31
N GLU A 46 -0.90 -16.14 -13.31
CA GLU A 46 -1.24 -15.42 -14.53
C GLU A 46 -0.06 -14.57 -15.04
N LYS A 47 0.55 -13.78 -14.17
CA LYS A 47 1.62 -12.84 -14.55
C LYS A 47 2.99 -13.51 -14.64
N LYS A 48 3.14 -14.74 -14.11
CA LYS A 48 4.33 -15.60 -14.21
C LYS A 48 5.57 -15.00 -13.53
N PHE A 49 5.40 -14.11 -12.56
CA PHE A 49 6.51 -13.70 -11.70
C PHE A 49 6.97 -14.89 -10.83
N ARG A 50 8.25 -14.91 -10.50
CA ARG A 50 8.80 -15.95 -9.62
C ARG A 50 8.66 -15.52 -8.16
N PRO A 51 8.46 -16.46 -7.22
CA PRO A 51 8.35 -16.12 -5.80
C PRO A 51 9.52 -15.26 -5.27
N GLU A 52 10.75 -15.55 -5.72
CA GLU A 52 11.94 -14.80 -5.33
C GLU A 52 12.02 -13.37 -5.89
N GLU A 53 11.20 -13.05 -6.88
CA GLU A 53 11.07 -11.69 -7.44
C GLU A 53 10.06 -10.82 -6.67
N ILE A 54 9.28 -11.41 -5.75
CA ILE A 54 8.21 -10.73 -5.03
C ILE A 54 8.57 -10.63 -3.55
N LYS A 55 8.70 -9.41 -3.03
CA LYS A 55 8.77 -9.15 -1.59
C LYS A 55 7.37 -8.93 -1.05
N ILE A 56 7.04 -9.64 0.04
CA ILE A 56 5.75 -9.56 0.73
C ILE A 56 5.93 -8.67 1.97
N ASP A 57 5.01 -7.73 2.16
CA ASP A 57 4.96 -6.79 3.29
C ASP A 57 6.30 -6.10 3.62
N PRO A 58 7.09 -5.69 2.61
CA PRO A 58 8.38 -5.07 2.88
C PRO A 58 8.21 -3.72 3.57
N GLN A 59 9.13 -3.46 4.53
CA GLN A 59 9.21 -2.19 5.24
C GLN A 59 10.44 -1.42 4.77
N PHE A 60 10.28 -0.10 4.67
CA PHE A 60 11.34 0.82 4.25
C PHE A 60 11.50 1.95 5.26
N SER A 61 12.76 2.24 5.62
CA SER A 61 13.05 3.44 6.40
C SER A 61 12.92 4.67 5.53
N LEU A 62 12.19 5.65 6.02
CA LEU A 62 11.96 6.94 5.39
C LEU A 62 12.49 8.05 6.28
N LYS A 63 13.62 8.64 5.88
CA LYS A 63 14.21 9.75 6.62
C LYS A 63 13.54 11.06 6.22
N LEU A 64 12.85 11.68 7.17
CA LEU A 64 12.25 13.00 7.10
C LEU A 64 13.19 14.04 7.69
N SER A 65 12.87 15.32 7.53
CA SER A 65 13.70 16.40 8.09
C SER A 65 13.78 16.41 9.62
N ASP A 66 12.76 15.91 10.29
CA ASP A 66 12.54 15.97 11.75
C ASP A 66 12.41 14.59 12.42
N CYS A 67 12.28 13.53 11.66
CA CYS A 67 12.16 12.17 12.20
C CYS A 67 12.54 11.10 11.17
N GLU A 68 12.63 9.87 11.64
CA GLU A 68 12.72 8.67 10.81
C GLU A 68 11.49 7.82 11.02
N ALA A 69 10.91 7.31 9.95
CA ALA A 69 9.69 6.53 9.98
C ALA A 69 9.83 5.26 9.13
N MET A 70 9.08 4.22 9.50
CA MET A 70 8.93 3.04 8.66
C MET A 70 7.66 3.16 7.85
N VAL A 71 7.75 2.85 6.55
CA VAL A 71 6.61 2.80 5.63
C VAL A 71 6.58 1.45 4.92
N GLY A 72 5.41 0.87 4.73
CA GLY A 72 5.24 -0.47 4.20
C GLY A 72 4.26 -0.54 3.04
N ILE A 73 4.41 -1.55 2.21
CA ILE A 73 3.53 -1.86 1.08
C ILE A 73 3.28 -3.36 1.03
N ASP A 74 2.19 -3.80 0.41
CA ASP A 74 1.85 -5.21 0.43
C ASP A 74 2.79 -6.05 -0.46
N TYR A 75 3.13 -5.56 -1.68
CA TYR A 75 4.06 -6.27 -2.55
C TYR A 75 5.03 -5.31 -3.25
N VAL A 76 6.28 -5.76 -3.42
CA VAL A 76 7.26 -5.15 -4.32
C VAL A 76 7.81 -6.20 -5.25
N ILE A 77 7.66 -5.99 -6.54
CA ILE A 77 8.25 -6.84 -7.58
C ILE A 77 9.63 -6.30 -7.93
N ASN A 78 10.64 -7.15 -7.73
CA ASN A 78 12.03 -6.85 -8.04
C ASN A 78 12.50 -7.68 -9.22
N LEU A 79 13.02 -7.02 -10.24
CA LEU A 79 13.58 -7.64 -11.43
C LEU A 79 15.01 -7.14 -11.60
N ASN A 80 15.97 -8.06 -11.79
CA ASN A 80 17.37 -7.70 -11.96
C ASN A 80 17.90 -6.73 -10.88
N SER A 81 17.51 -6.95 -9.61
CA SER A 81 17.85 -6.10 -8.46
C SER A 81 17.28 -4.68 -8.53
N ILE A 82 16.28 -4.44 -9.35
CA ILE A 82 15.55 -3.18 -9.46
C ILE A 82 14.13 -3.40 -8.92
N SER A 83 13.71 -2.58 -7.95
CA SER A 83 12.30 -2.51 -7.55
C SER A 83 11.51 -1.88 -8.71
N PHE A 84 10.64 -2.66 -9.33
CA PHE A 84 10.02 -2.29 -10.62
C PHE A 84 8.52 -1.98 -10.49
N ILE A 85 7.81 -2.71 -9.64
CA ILE A 85 6.38 -2.51 -9.41
C ILE A 85 6.13 -2.55 -7.90
N VAL A 86 5.32 -1.63 -7.38
CA VAL A 86 4.75 -1.69 -6.03
C VAL A 86 3.25 -1.90 -6.09
N ILE A 87 2.70 -2.70 -5.18
CA ILE A 87 1.29 -3.03 -5.15
C ILE A 87 0.73 -2.79 -3.75
N LYS A 88 -0.36 -2.03 -3.68
CA LYS A 88 -1.16 -1.82 -2.48
C LYS A 88 -2.49 -2.54 -2.63
N CYS A 89 -2.76 -3.46 -1.71
CA CYS A 89 -4.05 -4.11 -1.56
C CYS A 89 -4.94 -3.30 -0.60
N SER A 90 -6.24 -3.31 -0.83
CA SER A 90 -7.21 -2.62 0.00
C SER A 90 -8.42 -3.50 0.25
N SER A 91 -9.01 -3.43 1.44
CA SER A 91 -10.33 -3.98 1.76
C SER A 91 -11.46 -2.95 1.59
N SER A 92 -11.13 -1.77 1.06
CA SER A 92 -12.04 -0.64 0.87
C SER A 92 -11.78 0.04 -0.47
N SER A 93 -12.29 1.29 -0.64
CA SER A 93 -12.08 2.07 -1.87
C SER A 93 -10.60 2.20 -2.25
N ILE A 94 -10.27 1.82 -3.48
CA ILE A 94 -8.91 1.95 -4.04
C ILE A 94 -8.48 3.42 -4.19
N GLU A 95 -9.44 4.34 -4.40
CA GLU A 95 -9.18 5.77 -4.56
C GLU A 95 -8.48 6.37 -3.34
N SER A 96 -8.81 5.88 -2.15
CA SER A 96 -8.19 6.31 -0.90
C SER A 96 -6.68 6.03 -0.85
N TRP A 97 -6.20 5.05 -1.58
CA TRP A 97 -4.81 4.61 -1.58
C TRP A 97 -3.98 5.06 -2.78
N GLU A 98 -4.60 5.66 -3.80
CA GLU A 98 -3.90 6.12 -5.00
C GLU A 98 -2.78 7.11 -4.67
N ARG A 99 -3.05 8.05 -3.77
CA ARG A 99 -2.07 9.06 -3.39
C ARG A 99 -0.92 8.47 -2.61
N TYR A 100 -1.21 7.49 -1.75
CA TYR A 100 -0.21 6.75 -0.99
C TYR A 100 0.73 5.97 -1.89
N VAL A 101 0.20 5.11 -2.76
CA VAL A 101 1.02 4.22 -3.60
C VAL A 101 1.93 5.01 -4.54
N LYS A 102 1.45 6.15 -5.05
CA LYS A 102 2.27 7.07 -5.86
C LYS A 102 3.37 7.73 -5.03
N ALA A 103 3.06 8.22 -3.84
CA ALA A 103 4.04 8.82 -2.94
C ALA A 103 5.10 7.78 -2.52
N PHE A 104 4.66 6.59 -2.12
CA PHE A 104 5.54 5.48 -1.77
C PHE A 104 6.53 5.16 -2.90
N ALA A 105 6.05 4.92 -4.12
CA ALA A 105 6.89 4.58 -5.27
C ALA A 105 7.93 5.65 -5.61
N ARG A 106 7.66 6.92 -5.29
CA ARG A 106 8.54 8.06 -5.56
C ARG A 106 9.69 8.22 -4.55
N VAL A 107 9.51 7.76 -3.30
CA VAL A 107 10.41 8.18 -2.20
C VAL A 107 11.12 7.05 -1.47
N VAL A 108 10.70 5.78 -1.62
CA VAL A 108 11.27 4.67 -0.85
C VAL A 108 12.61 4.17 -1.38
N GLN A 109 12.98 4.56 -2.59
CA GLN A 109 14.27 4.29 -3.22
C GLN A 109 14.96 5.61 -3.60
N ASN A 110 16.23 5.53 -3.99
CA ASN A 110 16.95 6.68 -4.56
C ASN A 110 16.53 7.00 -6.01
N TYR A 111 15.55 6.30 -6.53
CA TYR A 111 14.90 6.50 -7.82
C TYR A 111 13.40 6.24 -7.67
N GLN A 112 12.60 6.77 -8.59
CA GLN A 112 11.18 6.48 -8.63
C GLN A 112 10.97 5.05 -9.14
N ILE A 113 10.28 4.22 -8.35
CA ILE A 113 9.85 2.89 -8.81
C ILE A 113 8.85 3.11 -9.94
N PRO A 114 9.10 2.59 -11.16
CA PRO A 114 8.39 3.08 -12.35
C PRO A 114 6.90 2.80 -12.36
N TYR A 115 6.44 1.73 -11.73
CA TYR A 115 5.04 1.35 -11.76
C TYR A 115 4.46 1.12 -10.37
N ALA A 116 3.19 1.44 -10.23
CA ALA A 116 2.44 1.16 -9.00
C ALA A 116 1.03 0.68 -9.34
N MET A 117 0.49 -0.20 -8.50
CA MET A 117 -0.88 -0.67 -8.57
C MET A 117 -1.56 -0.54 -7.22
N VAL A 118 -2.83 -0.15 -7.23
CA VAL A 118 -3.75 -0.30 -6.10
C VAL A 118 -4.92 -1.17 -6.55
N THR A 119 -5.36 -2.09 -5.69
CA THR A 119 -6.46 -3.00 -6.00
C THR A 119 -7.21 -3.45 -4.73
N ASP A 120 -8.51 -3.70 -4.89
CA ASP A 120 -9.37 -4.34 -3.89
C ASP A 120 -9.72 -5.81 -4.26
N GLY A 121 -9.10 -6.32 -5.33
CA GLY A 121 -9.36 -7.66 -5.88
C GLY A 121 -10.32 -7.67 -7.06
N GLU A 122 -11.26 -6.72 -7.13
CA GLU A 122 -12.20 -6.56 -8.25
C GLU A 122 -11.78 -5.41 -9.16
N ASN A 123 -11.46 -4.28 -8.55
CA ASN A 123 -11.05 -3.06 -9.22
C ASN A 123 -9.54 -2.86 -9.05
N ALA A 124 -8.93 -2.18 -10.01
CA ALA A 124 -7.53 -1.79 -9.90
C ALA A 124 -7.28 -0.47 -10.64
N LYS A 125 -6.22 0.22 -10.23
CA LYS A 125 -5.59 1.27 -11.03
C LYS A 125 -4.08 1.03 -11.06
N ILE A 126 -3.53 1.08 -12.26
CA ILE A 126 -2.11 0.91 -12.53
C ILE A 126 -1.57 2.25 -13.01
N PHE A 127 -0.47 2.68 -12.41
CA PHE A 127 0.14 3.98 -12.68
C PHE A 127 1.54 3.81 -13.26
N ASP A 128 1.85 4.58 -14.26
CA ASP A 128 3.22 4.96 -14.59
C ASP A 128 3.60 6.14 -13.68
N ILE A 129 4.57 5.92 -12.80
CA ILE A 129 4.95 6.89 -11.76
C ILE A 129 5.73 8.06 -12.33
N ILE A 130 6.51 7.84 -13.38
CA ILE A 130 7.34 8.87 -14.02
C ILE A 130 6.45 9.89 -14.74
N SER A 131 5.52 9.40 -15.56
CA SER A 131 4.56 10.28 -16.26
C SER A 131 3.40 10.74 -15.36
N GLY A 132 3.09 9.98 -14.29
CA GLY A 132 1.94 10.19 -13.42
C GLY A 132 0.61 9.69 -14.00
N SER A 133 0.63 9.04 -15.18
CA SER A 133 -0.57 8.59 -15.89
C SER A 133 -1.13 7.29 -15.33
N VAL A 134 -2.44 7.10 -15.45
CA VAL A 134 -3.10 5.80 -15.31
C VAL A 134 -2.88 5.03 -16.63
N ILE A 135 -2.32 3.84 -16.54
CA ILE A 135 -2.01 2.97 -17.70
C ILE A 135 -2.84 1.68 -17.72
N GLY A 136 -3.64 1.45 -16.69
CA GLY A 136 -4.57 0.32 -16.61
C GLY A 136 -5.59 0.54 -15.48
N ILE A 137 -6.77 -0.05 -15.66
CA ILE A 137 -7.89 0.01 -14.71
C ILE A 137 -8.36 -1.38 -14.24
N SER A 138 -7.62 -2.41 -14.63
CA SER A 138 -7.86 -3.80 -14.24
C SER A 138 -6.54 -4.46 -13.84
N VAL A 139 -6.58 -5.37 -12.88
CA VAL A 139 -5.42 -6.20 -12.48
C VAL A 139 -4.87 -7.03 -13.65
N HIS A 140 -5.73 -7.40 -14.59
CA HIS A 140 -5.34 -8.17 -15.78
C HIS A 140 -4.48 -7.36 -16.75
N GLU A 141 -4.49 -6.01 -16.66
CA GLU A 141 -3.65 -5.11 -17.45
C GLU A 141 -2.25 -4.93 -16.84
N LEU A 142 -2.00 -5.48 -15.64
CA LEU A 142 -0.65 -5.53 -15.10
C LEU A 142 0.25 -6.36 -16.00
N PHE A 143 1.49 -5.91 -16.18
CA PHE A 143 2.48 -6.57 -17.02
C PHE A 143 2.69 -8.03 -16.63
N LYS A 144 2.80 -8.90 -17.63
CA LYS A 144 3.39 -10.22 -17.43
C LYS A 144 4.90 -10.07 -17.20
N ARG A 145 5.48 -11.06 -16.53
CA ARG A 145 6.91 -11.07 -16.20
C ARG A 145 7.81 -10.78 -17.41
N GLN A 146 7.52 -11.37 -18.59
CA GLN A 146 8.32 -11.15 -19.78
C GLN A 146 8.25 -9.69 -20.25
N GLU A 147 7.06 -9.10 -20.27
CA GLU A 147 6.86 -7.69 -20.63
C GLU A 147 7.60 -6.75 -19.66
N ALA A 148 7.54 -7.06 -18.35
CA ALA A 148 8.26 -6.31 -17.32
C ALA A 148 9.78 -6.43 -17.49
N LEU A 149 10.30 -7.63 -17.84
CA LEU A 149 11.72 -7.84 -18.14
C LEU A 149 12.17 -7.07 -19.40
N ASP A 150 11.32 -6.96 -20.39
CA ASP A 150 11.64 -6.19 -21.60
C ASP A 150 11.67 -4.69 -21.30
N LYS A 151 10.73 -4.19 -20.51
CA LYS A 151 10.70 -2.78 -20.08
C LYS A 151 11.90 -2.40 -19.20
N ILE A 152 12.40 -3.32 -18.35
CA ILE A 152 13.50 -3.02 -17.44
C ILE A 152 14.85 -2.91 -18.15
N LYS A 153 15.01 -3.47 -19.34
CA LYS A 153 16.25 -3.38 -20.12
C LYS A 153 16.64 -1.94 -20.41
N ASP A 154 15.66 -1.11 -20.72
CA ASP A 154 15.85 0.30 -21.08
C ASP A 154 15.51 1.25 -19.91
N PHE A 155 15.27 0.70 -18.73
CA PHE A 155 14.88 1.50 -17.56
C PHE A 155 16.03 2.32 -17.02
N ILE A 156 15.84 3.62 -16.95
CA ILE A 156 16.78 4.57 -16.34
C ILE A 156 16.26 4.95 -14.97
N LYS A 157 17.11 4.85 -13.95
CA LYS A 157 16.79 5.27 -12.59
C LYS A 157 16.69 6.80 -12.51
N ILE A 158 15.48 7.31 -12.46
CA ILE A 158 15.18 8.73 -12.36
C ILE A 158 14.81 9.08 -10.91
N PRO A 159 15.59 9.92 -10.20
CA PRO A 159 15.24 10.33 -8.85
C PRO A 159 13.99 11.24 -8.87
N PHE A 160 13.27 11.26 -7.75
CA PHE A 160 12.19 12.23 -7.59
C PHE A 160 12.77 13.63 -7.36
N PRO A 161 12.14 14.71 -7.88
CA PRO A 161 12.66 16.07 -7.75
C PRO A 161 12.94 16.48 -6.30
N PRO A 162 14.18 16.91 -5.97
CA PRO A 162 14.59 17.17 -4.57
C PRO A 162 13.72 18.22 -3.87
N GLU A 163 13.26 19.24 -4.58
CA GLU A 163 12.44 20.33 -4.06
C GLU A 163 11.03 19.86 -3.63
N LYS A 164 10.58 18.70 -4.10
CA LYS A 164 9.28 18.10 -3.77
C LYS A 164 9.41 16.88 -2.85
N LEU A 165 10.63 16.39 -2.63
CA LEU A 165 10.91 15.12 -1.98
C LEU A 165 10.37 15.07 -0.55
N GLU A 166 10.62 16.10 0.26
CA GLU A 166 10.17 16.15 1.65
C GLU A 166 8.64 16.11 1.77
N ARG A 167 7.95 16.86 0.93
CA ARG A 167 6.48 16.86 0.88
C ARG A 167 5.95 15.47 0.54
N GLU A 168 6.55 14.80 -0.42
CA GLU A 168 6.13 13.49 -0.88
C GLU A 168 6.38 12.41 0.18
N LYS A 169 7.51 12.49 0.90
CA LYS A 169 7.80 11.64 2.06
C LYS A 169 6.76 11.81 3.17
N ARG A 170 6.37 13.05 3.48
CA ARG A 170 5.34 13.31 4.50
C ARG A 170 3.98 12.77 4.11
N ILE A 171 3.65 12.73 2.82
CA ILE A 171 2.42 12.08 2.34
C ILE A 171 2.51 10.56 2.58
N ALA A 172 3.59 9.90 2.19
CA ALA A 172 3.77 8.49 2.45
C ALA A 172 3.70 8.16 3.95
N TYR A 173 4.34 8.98 4.79
CA TYR A 173 4.32 8.81 6.25
C TYR A 173 2.93 9.00 6.86
N ALA A 174 2.17 10.00 6.43
CA ALA A 174 0.84 10.29 6.97
C ALA A 174 -0.12 9.09 6.83
N PHE A 175 -0.01 8.32 5.75
CA PHE A 175 -0.82 7.13 5.53
C PHE A 175 -0.46 5.94 6.44
N GLU A 176 0.76 5.88 6.98
CA GLU A 176 1.12 4.84 7.96
C GLU A 176 0.35 5.01 9.28
N GLY A 177 0.11 6.24 9.71
CA GLY A 177 -0.73 6.54 10.88
C GLY A 177 -2.19 6.12 10.72
N ILE A 178 -2.65 5.97 9.49
CA ILE A 178 -4.01 5.50 9.17
C ILE A 178 -4.10 3.98 9.22
N LYS A 179 -3.00 3.27 8.93
CA LYS A 179 -2.95 1.79 8.91
C LYS A 179 -3.05 1.15 10.29
N CYS A 180 -2.68 1.87 11.35
CA CYS A 180 -2.77 1.38 12.72
C CYS A 180 -3.02 2.54 13.68
N PRO A 181 -4.18 2.66 14.32
CA PRO A 181 -4.22 3.20 15.64
C PRO A 181 -3.58 2.15 16.55
N ALA A 182 -2.24 2.18 16.69
CA ALA A 182 -1.58 1.40 17.70
C ALA A 182 -2.19 1.82 19.05
N VAL A 183 -2.98 0.93 19.62
CA VAL A 183 -3.33 1.01 21.04
C VAL A 183 -2.00 1.00 21.79
N LYS A 184 -1.51 2.18 22.15
CA LYS A 184 -0.42 2.30 23.12
C LYS A 184 -0.94 1.70 24.41
N GLN A 185 -0.40 0.53 24.76
CA GLN A 185 -0.51 -0.03 26.11
C GLN A 185 0.14 0.90 27.13
#